data_7a31a460402f81dfd470330aa2caedcd
#
_entry.id   7a31a460402f81dfd470330aa2caedcd
#
_cell.length_a   1.000
_cell.length_b   1.000
_cell.length_c   1.000
_cell.angle_alpha   90.00
_cell.angle_beta   90.00
_cell.angle_gamma   90.00
#
_symmetry.space_group_name_H-M   'P 1'
#
loop_
_entity.id
_entity.type
_entity.pdbx_description
1 polymer ?
#
loop_
_entity_poly.entity_id
_entity_poly.type
_entity_poly.pdbx_seq_one_letter_code
_entity_poly.pdbx_strand_id
1 'polypeptide(L)'
;LAHLVAMEEISRASGSVGLSYGAHSNLCVSNLYLNGNAAQRAKYLPKLCSGEWKGALAMSEPGAGSDVVGSMSCRAELKDGVWVANGNKMWITNGPEADVLLVYMRTAGKDAGSKCMTAFIVERGMKGFSTAQKLDKLGMRGSNTCELVFEDCAIPQENVLGEVNQGVRVLM
;
A
#
# COMPACT_ATOMS: atom_id res chain seq x y z
N LEU A 1 7.09 -20.89 -4.60
CA LEU A 1 6.90 -22.04 -3.73
C LEU A 1 7.41 -21.76 -2.31
N ALA A 2 8.67 -21.32 -2.11
CA ALA A 2 9.23 -21.07 -0.77
C ALA A 2 8.38 -20.14 0.09
N HIS A 3 7.86 -19.05 -0.49
CA HIS A 3 6.97 -18.12 0.24
C HIS A 3 5.68 -18.79 0.71
N LEU A 4 5.08 -19.66 -0.10
CA LEU A 4 3.87 -20.40 0.29
C LEU A 4 4.13 -21.35 1.45
N VAL A 5 5.24 -22.09 1.42
CA VAL A 5 5.63 -22.98 2.52
C VAL A 5 5.86 -22.18 3.81
N ALA A 6 6.59 -21.08 3.73
CA ALA A 6 6.80 -20.21 4.90
C ALA A 6 5.47 -19.64 5.43
N MET A 7 4.57 -19.18 4.55
CA MET A 7 3.24 -18.70 4.94
C MET A 7 2.42 -19.77 5.65
N GLU A 8 2.43 -20.99 5.14
CA GLU A 8 1.70 -22.11 5.74
C GLU A 8 2.21 -22.38 7.16
N GLU A 9 3.52 -22.54 7.35
CA GLU A 9 4.09 -22.87 8.65
C GLU A 9 3.92 -21.72 9.68
N ILE A 10 4.10 -20.47 9.26
CA ILE A 10 3.83 -19.31 10.13
C ILE A 10 2.34 -19.26 10.51
N SER A 11 1.45 -19.49 9.56
CA SER A 11 0.00 -19.42 9.78
C SER A 11 -0.50 -20.55 10.67
N ARG A 12 0.14 -21.73 10.62
CA ARG A 12 -0.15 -22.86 11.54
C ARG A 12 0.15 -22.48 12.99
N ALA A 13 1.22 -21.72 13.23
CA ALA A 13 1.55 -21.22 14.56
C ALA A 13 0.64 -20.06 14.99
N SER A 14 0.38 -19.10 14.06
CA SER A 14 -0.51 -17.96 14.31
C SER A 14 -1.04 -17.38 13.01
N GLY A 15 -2.34 -17.49 12.76
CA GLY A 15 -2.99 -16.88 11.60
C GLY A 15 -2.83 -15.37 11.55
N SER A 16 -2.82 -14.69 12.71
CA SER A 16 -2.58 -13.23 12.77
C SER A 16 -1.18 -12.85 12.28
N VAL A 17 -0.15 -13.60 12.70
CA VAL A 17 1.22 -13.36 12.26
C VAL A 17 1.38 -13.69 10.77
N GLY A 18 0.78 -14.80 10.33
CA GLY A 18 0.75 -15.17 8.91
C GLY A 18 0.15 -14.08 8.03
N LEU A 19 -1.00 -13.51 8.45
CA LEU A 19 -1.63 -12.40 7.73
C LEU A 19 -0.71 -11.17 7.62
N SER A 20 -0.11 -10.76 8.73
CA SER A 20 0.82 -9.62 8.75
C SER A 20 2.08 -9.88 7.94
N TYR A 21 2.63 -11.11 8.00
CA TYR A 21 3.76 -11.53 7.19
C TYR A 21 3.43 -11.48 5.69
N GLY A 22 2.26 -11.99 5.29
CA GLY A 22 1.83 -11.96 3.88
C GLY A 22 1.64 -10.56 3.34
N ALA A 23 1.03 -9.67 4.13
CA ALA A 23 0.87 -8.27 3.76
C ALA A 23 2.23 -7.57 3.57
N HIS A 24 3.18 -7.83 4.46
CA HIS A 24 4.54 -7.30 4.34
C HIS A 24 5.30 -7.91 3.16
N SER A 25 5.49 -9.23 3.17
CA SER A 25 6.42 -9.91 2.26
C SER A 25 5.89 -9.99 0.82
N ASN A 26 4.60 -10.33 0.64
CA ASN A 26 4.04 -10.51 -0.69
C ASN A 26 3.44 -9.21 -1.26
N LEU A 27 2.56 -8.56 -0.50
CA LEU A 27 1.86 -7.39 -1.02
C LEU A 27 2.76 -6.16 -1.12
N CYS A 28 3.70 -5.96 -0.19
CA CYS A 28 4.61 -4.81 -0.23
C CYS A 28 5.97 -5.17 -0.86
N VAL A 29 6.76 -6.06 -0.23
CA VAL A 29 8.15 -6.32 -0.63
C VAL A 29 8.24 -6.89 -2.04
N SER A 30 7.47 -7.94 -2.34
CA SER A 30 7.48 -8.58 -3.66
C SER A 30 7.02 -7.63 -4.75
N ASN A 31 5.97 -6.86 -4.48
CA ASN A 31 5.44 -5.88 -5.43
C ASN A 31 6.45 -4.76 -5.73
N LEU A 32 7.10 -4.23 -4.69
CA LEU A 32 8.17 -3.24 -4.85
C LEU A 32 9.39 -3.82 -5.58
N TYR A 33 9.76 -5.07 -5.31
CA TYR A 33 10.84 -5.75 -6.02
C TYR A 33 10.55 -5.88 -7.52
N LEU A 34 9.32 -6.26 -7.89
CA LEU A 34 8.93 -6.49 -9.28
C LEU A 34 8.77 -5.19 -10.08
N ASN A 35 8.22 -4.15 -9.45
CA ASN A 35 7.79 -2.93 -10.14
C ASN A 35 8.65 -1.70 -9.82
N GLY A 36 9.48 -1.74 -8.78
CA GLY A 36 10.37 -0.64 -8.41
C GLY A 36 11.56 -0.48 -9.37
N ASN A 37 11.99 0.75 -9.56
CA ASN A 37 13.23 1.04 -10.26
C ASN A 37 14.46 0.73 -9.38
N ALA A 38 15.67 0.84 -9.95
CA ALA A 38 16.91 0.50 -9.24
C ALA A 38 17.11 1.33 -7.95
N ALA A 39 16.79 2.63 -8.00
CA ALA A 39 16.93 3.52 -6.84
C ALA A 39 15.92 3.18 -5.74
N GLN A 40 14.66 2.92 -6.10
CA GLN A 40 13.63 2.49 -5.16
C GLN A 40 13.98 1.15 -4.51
N ARG A 41 14.41 0.16 -5.29
CA ARG A 41 14.85 -1.13 -4.75
C ARG A 41 16.04 -0.97 -3.79
N ALA A 42 17.04 -0.19 -4.15
CA ALA A 42 18.20 0.06 -3.31
C ALA A 42 17.85 0.78 -1.99
N LYS A 43 16.90 1.72 -2.04
CA LYS A 43 16.46 2.49 -0.88
C LYS A 43 15.64 1.64 0.10
N TYR A 44 14.68 0.87 -0.39
CA TYR A 44 13.64 0.27 0.47
C TYR A 44 13.88 -1.21 0.79
N LEU A 45 14.33 -2.03 -0.19
CA LEU A 45 14.38 -3.47 0.01
C LEU A 45 15.32 -3.93 1.14
N PRO A 46 16.53 -3.37 1.33
CA PRO A 46 17.40 -3.84 2.41
C PRO A 46 16.74 -3.78 3.78
N LYS A 47 16.07 -2.68 4.10
CA LYS A 47 15.40 -2.48 5.38
C LYS A 47 14.10 -3.27 5.52
N LEU A 48 13.36 -3.43 4.43
CA LEU A 48 12.17 -4.28 4.41
C LEU A 48 12.53 -5.76 4.54
N CYS A 49 13.57 -6.23 3.86
CA CYS A 49 14.00 -7.64 3.94
C CYS A 49 14.61 -8.00 5.30
N SER A 50 15.30 -7.06 5.95
CA SER A 50 15.83 -7.27 7.30
C SER A 50 14.76 -7.23 8.40
N GLY A 51 13.57 -6.70 8.10
CA GLY A 51 12.51 -6.44 9.07
C GLY A 51 12.71 -5.17 9.90
N GLU A 52 13.75 -4.37 9.62
CA GLU A 52 13.93 -3.03 10.22
C GLU A 52 12.73 -2.14 9.88
N TRP A 53 12.26 -2.20 8.64
CA TRP A 53 11.05 -1.53 8.18
C TRP A 53 9.93 -2.50 7.90
N LYS A 54 8.72 -2.10 8.23
CA LYS A 54 7.49 -2.85 7.96
C LYS A 54 6.79 -2.28 6.73
N GLY A 55 6.28 -3.17 5.90
CA GLY A 55 5.55 -2.82 4.69
C GLY A 55 4.06 -3.11 4.77
N ALA A 56 3.28 -2.30 4.08
CA ALA A 56 1.85 -2.49 3.87
C ALA A 56 1.45 -2.20 2.43
N LEU A 57 0.25 -2.64 2.04
CA LEU A 57 -0.39 -2.25 0.79
C LEU A 57 -1.76 -1.65 1.09
N ALA A 58 -2.07 -0.54 0.45
CA ALA A 58 -3.31 0.20 0.66
C ALA A 58 -4.04 0.41 -0.67
N MET A 59 -5.10 -0.35 -0.88
CA MET A 59 -5.94 -0.27 -2.07
C MET A 59 -7.40 0.02 -1.70
N SER A 60 -7.97 -0.77 -0.80
CA SER A 60 -9.38 -0.70 -0.42
C SER A 60 -9.76 0.61 0.27
N GLU A 61 -11.00 1.03 0.09
CA GLU A 61 -11.61 2.23 0.69
C GLU A 61 -12.93 1.86 1.37
N PRO A 62 -13.48 2.71 2.25
CA PRO A 62 -14.79 2.45 2.85
C PRO A 62 -15.89 2.14 1.83
N GLY A 63 -15.87 2.81 0.67
CA GLY A 63 -16.83 2.64 -0.42
C GLY A 63 -16.34 1.80 -1.60
N ALA A 64 -15.11 1.26 -1.57
CA ALA A 64 -14.50 0.57 -2.71
C ALA A 64 -13.64 -0.62 -2.25
N GLY A 65 -14.21 -1.81 -2.31
CA GLY A 65 -13.53 -3.08 -2.03
C GLY A 65 -13.25 -3.85 -3.32
N SER A 66 -14.15 -4.77 -3.69
CA SER A 66 -14.00 -5.59 -4.90
C SER A 66 -13.99 -4.77 -6.20
N ASP A 67 -14.77 -3.70 -6.26
CA ASP A 67 -14.78 -2.75 -7.39
C ASP A 67 -13.86 -1.56 -7.14
N VAL A 68 -12.61 -1.79 -6.81
CA VAL A 68 -11.66 -0.72 -6.53
C VAL A 68 -11.35 0.13 -7.78
N VAL A 69 -11.32 -0.47 -8.96
CA VAL A 69 -11.04 0.23 -10.23
C VAL A 69 -12.16 1.22 -10.57
N GLY A 70 -13.42 0.80 -10.46
CA GLY A 70 -14.59 1.64 -10.77
C GLY A 70 -14.91 2.66 -9.69
N SER A 71 -14.75 2.30 -8.42
CA SER A 71 -15.31 3.05 -7.28
C SER A 71 -14.29 3.81 -6.44
N MET A 72 -12.97 3.70 -6.72
CA MET A 72 -11.92 4.40 -5.97
C MET A 72 -12.15 5.91 -5.96
N SER A 73 -12.13 6.52 -4.78
CA SER A 73 -12.30 7.96 -4.53
C SER A 73 -11.01 8.66 -4.10
N CYS A 74 -10.13 7.96 -3.38
CA CYS A 74 -8.81 8.47 -2.99
C CYS A 74 -8.01 8.80 -4.26
N ARG A 75 -7.60 10.07 -4.39
CA ARG A 75 -6.98 10.59 -5.62
C ARG A 75 -5.66 11.27 -5.35
N ALA A 76 -4.82 11.33 -6.36
CA ALA A 76 -3.61 12.14 -6.38
C ALA A 76 -3.57 12.97 -7.66
N GLU A 77 -3.27 14.25 -7.52
CA GLU A 77 -3.16 15.23 -8.60
C GLU A 77 -1.73 15.77 -8.67
N LEU A 78 -1.16 15.83 -9.86
CA LEU A 78 0.18 16.40 -10.05
C LEU A 78 0.08 17.93 -10.05
N LYS A 79 0.74 18.59 -9.09
CA LYS A 79 0.80 20.04 -8.93
C LYS A 79 2.25 20.47 -8.70
N ASP A 80 2.75 21.35 -9.51
CA ASP A 80 4.10 21.91 -9.41
C ASP A 80 5.22 20.84 -9.21
N GLY A 81 5.10 19.72 -9.88
CA GLY A 81 6.06 18.64 -9.81
C GLY A 81 5.94 17.71 -8.59
N VAL A 82 4.87 17.84 -7.80
CA VAL A 82 4.58 16.98 -6.64
C VAL A 82 3.16 16.42 -6.77
N TRP A 83 2.97 15.16 -6.42
CA TRP A 83 1.65 14.57 -6.31
C TRP A 83 1.00 14.96 -4.99
N VAL A 84 -0.18 15.57 -5.06
CA VAL A 84 -0.98 15.96 -3.91
C VAL A 84 -2.11 14.95 -3.74
N ALA A 85 -2.03 14.15 -2.69
CA ALA A 85 -2.96 13.05 -2.43
C ALA A 85 -4.03 13.44 -1.41
N ASN A 86 -5.29 13.07 -1.69
CA ASN A 86 -6.44 13.31 -0.84
C ASN A 86 -7.40 12.11 -0.82
N GLY A 87 -7.88 11.73 0.35
CA GLY A 87 -8.85 10.67 0.56
C GLY A 87 -8.43 9.67 1.63
N ASN A 88 -9.15 8.56 1.72
CA ASN A 88 -8.98 7.57 2.78
C ASN A 88 -8.75 6.18 2.20
N LYS A 89 -8.02 5.34 2.92
CA LYS A 89 -7.93 3.90 2.69
C LYS A 89 -8.38 3.15 3.94
N MET A 90 -9.02 2.00 3.78
CA MET A 90 -9.63 1.26 4.87
C MET A 90 -9.19 -0.20 4.87
N TRP A 91 -9.19 -0.80 6.06
CA TRP A 91 -8.80 -2.19 6.33
C TRP A 91 -7.35 -2.52 5.98
N ILE A 92 -6.44 -1.59 6.22
CA ILE A 92 -5.04 -1.74 5.83
C ILE A 92 -4.27 -2.52 6.89
N THR A 93 -3.94 -3.76 6.56
CA THR A 93 -3.09 -4.65 7.39
C THR A 93 -1.69 -4.06 7.51
N ASN A 94 -1.13 -4.09 8.71
CA ASN A 94 0.13 -3.45 9.11
C ASN A 94 0.11 -1.91 9.03
N GLY A 95 -0.98 -1.27 8.61
CA GLY A 95 -1.05 0.19 8.44
C GLY A 95 -0.56 0.99 9.65
N PRO A 96 -0.94 0.64 10.89
CA PRO A 96 -0.48 1.39 12.08
C PRO A 96 1.03 1.36 12.29
N GLU A 97 1.70 0.30 11.89
CA GLU A 97 3.14 0.08 12.10
C GLU A 97 4.00 0.20 10.84
N ALA A 98 3.39 0.34 9.66
CA ALA A 98 4.12 0.36 8.40
C ALA A 98 5.01 1.60 8.28
N ASP A 99 6.26 1.39 7.91
CA ASP A 99 7.23 2.46 7.59
C ASP A 99 7.12 2.84 6.11
N VAL A 100 6.76 1.86 5.27
CA VAL A 100 6.57 2.01 3.82
C VAL A 100 5.24 1.39 3.40
N LEU A 101 4.45 2.13 2.65
CA LEU A 101 3.16 1.68 2.15
C LEU A 101 3.12 1.82 0.62
N LEU A 102 2.65 0.79 -0.06
CA LEU A 102 2.29 0.88 -1.48
C LEU A 102 0.82 1.28 -1.57
N VAL A 103 0.55 2.48 -2.04
CA VAL A 103 -0.80 3.07 -2.03
C VAL A 103 -1.27 3.30 -3.45
N TYR A 104 -2.43 2.75 -3.79
CA TYR A 104 -3.07 2.94 -5.09
C TYR A 104 -4.05 4.11 -5.01
N MET A 105 -3.90 5.08 -5.90
CA MET A 105 -4.72 6.29 -5.93
C MET A 105 -5.18 6.59 -7.34
N ARG A 106 -6.37 7.16 -7.48
CA ARG A 106 -6.88 7.63 -8.75
C ARG A 106 -6.07 8.83 -9.24
N THR A 107 -5.59 8.74 -10.47
CA THR A 107 -4.80 9.80 -11.13
C THR A 107 -5.37 10.22 -12.48
N ALA A 108 -6.39 9.51 -12.97
CA ALA A 108 -7.11 9.85 -14.20
C ALA A 108 -8.63 9.74 -13.99
N GLY A 109 -9.41 10.20 -14.97
CA GLY A 109 -10.87 10.14 -14.95
C GLY A 109 -11.40 8.70 -14.82
N LYS A 110 -12.63 8.58 -14.33
CA LYS A 110 -13.29 7.26 -14.18
C LYS A 110 -13.40 6.50 -15.49
N ASP A 111 -13.53 7.22 -16.60
CA ASP A 111 -13.67 6.64 -17.94
C ASP A 111 -12.34 6.03 -18.48
N ALA A 112 -11.23 6.23 -17.77
CA ALA A 112 -9.93 5.66 -18.15
C ALA A 112 -9.84 4.13 -17.93
N GLY A 113 -10.85 3.49 -17.31
CA GLY A 113 -10.87 2.05 -17.04
C GLY A 113 -9.65 1.61 -16.22
N SER A 114 -8.91 0.61 -16.69
CA SER A 114 -7.72 0.10 -16.01
C SER A 114 -6.55 1.10 -15.91
N LYS A 115 -6.61 2.21 -16.66
CA LYS A 115 -5.61 3.30 -16.62
C LYS A 115 -6.03 4.45 -15.69
N CYS A 116 -6.94 4.21 -14.75
CA CYS A 116 -7.48 5.25 -13.87
C CYS A 116 -6.61 5.51 -12.63
N MET A 117 -5.67 4.63 -12.28
CA MET A 117 -4.90 4.72 -11.04
C MET A 117 -3.40 4.54 -11.22
N THR A 118 -2.67 5.10 -10.27
CA THR A 118 -1.21 4.98 -10.11
C THR A 118 -0.90 4.37 -8.74
N ALA A 119 0.16 3.58 -8.67
CA ALA A 119 0.73 3.09 -7.42
C ALA A 119 1.81 4.05 -6.92
N PHE A 120 1.80 4.38 -5.63
CA PHE A 120 2.75 5.27 -4.98
C PHE A 120 3.42 4.59 -3.80
N ILE A 121 4.69 4.92 -3.57
CA ILE A 121 5.41 4.58 -2.34
C ILE A 121 5.20 5.73 -1.36
N VAL A 122 4.48 5.49 -0.28
CA VAL A 122 4.26 6.44 0.80
C VAL A 122 5.12 6.03 2.01
N GLU A 123 5.87 6.96 2.56
CA GLU A 123 6.69 6.75 3.74
C GLU A 123 5.98 7.30 4.98
N ARG A 124 6.17 6.63 6.11
CA ARG A 124 5.74 7.14 7.41
C ARG A 124 6.35 8.53 7.64
N GLY A 125 5.55 9.47 8.10
CA GLY A 125 5.98 10.83 8.39
C GLY A 125 5.89 11.80 7.22
N MET A 126 5.44 11.37 6.03
CA MET A 126 5.09 12.31 4.97
C MET A 126 4.01 13.28 5.45
N LYS A 127 4.20 14.59 5.17
CA LYS A 127 3.24 15.62 5.55
C LYS A 127 1.90 15.36 4.87
N GLY A 128 0.82 15.40 5.65
CA GLY A 128 -0.54 15.13 5.17
C GLY A 128 -0.91 13.64 5.12
N PHE A 129 -0.02 12.74 5.55
CA PHE A 129 -0.33 11.33 5.74
C PHE A 129 -0.47 11.02 7.24
N SER A 130 -1.54 10.32 7.60
CA SER A 130 -1.78 9.85 8.96
C SER A 130 -2.52 8.52 8.98
N THR A 131 -2.43 7.82 10.10
CA THR A 131 -3.27 6.66 10.42
C THR A 131 -4.37 7.11 11.36
N ALA A 132 -5.61 6.74 11.06
CA ALA A 132 -6.75 7.05 11.91
C ALA A 132 -7.12 5.83 12.78
N GLN A 133 -8.37 5.45 12.80
CA GLN A 133 -8.88 4.41 13.68
C GLN A 133 -8.19 3.05 13.48
N LYS A 134 -7.58 2.52 14.57
CA LYS A 134 -7.21 1.11 14.64
C LYS A 134 -8.50 0.30 14.85
N LEU A 135 -8.72 -0.69 13.97
CA LEU A 135 -9.94 -1.47 13.98
C LEU A 135 -9.89 -2.57 15.05
N ASP A 136 -10.93 -2.62 15.88
CA ASP A 136 -11.18 -3.77 16.77
C ASP A 136 -11.90 -4.86 15.98
N LYS A 137 -11.24 -6.00 15.78
CA LYS A 137 -11.73 -7.08 14.93
C LYS A 137 -12.24 -8.25 15.76
N LEU A 138 -13.21 -8.98 15.22
CA LEU A 138 -13.73 -10.21 15.85
C LEU A 138 -12.65 -11.30 15.92
N GLY A 139 -11.87 -11.46 14.85
CA GLY A 139 -10.75 -12.40 14.76
C GLY A 139 -9.49 -11.73 14.25
N MET A 140 -8.38 -12.49 14.13
CA MET A 140 -7.07 -12.01 13.65
C MET A 140 -6.56 -10.77 14.43
N ARG A 141 -6.86 -10.72 15.73
CA ARG A 141 -6.61 -9.54 16.60
C ARG A 141 -5.12 -9.24 16.80
N GLY A 142 -4.24 -10.22 16.61
CA GLY A 142 -2.80 -10.03 16.64
C GLY A 142 -2.21 -9.38 15.36
N SER A 143 -3.03 -9.19 14.31
CA SER A 143 -2.66 -8.44 13.10
C SER A 143 -3.35 -7.07 13.14
N ASN A 144 -2.59 -5.99 13.28
CA ASN A 144 -3.14 -4.64 13.34
C ASN A 144 -3.65 -4.18 11.97
N THR A 145 -4.81 -3.53 11.98
CA THR A 145 -5.50 -3.04 10.79
C THR A 145 -6.07 -1.67 11.09
N CYS A 146 -5.94 -0.72 10.17
CA CYS A 146 -6.43 0.64 10.39
C CYS A 146 -7.01 1.27 9.12
N GLU A 147 -7.53 2.45 9.31
CA GLU A 147 -7.79 3.45 8.29
C GLU A 147 -6.53 4.31 8.07
N LEU A 148 -6.27 4.69 6.81
CA LEU A 148 -5.27 5.67 6.43
C LEU A 148 -5.98 6.92 5.91
N VAL A 149 -5.43 8.08 6.24
CA VAL A 149 -5.97 9.38 5.85
C VAL A 149 -4.89 10.18 5.11
N PHE A 150 -5.27 10.76 3.98
CA PHE A 150 -4.46 11.64 3.15
C PHE A 150 -5.16 12.99 3.04
N GLU A 151 -4.51 14.04 3.53
CA GLU A 151 -4.99 15.44 3.51
C GLU A 151 -3.88 16.31 2.93
N ASP A 152 -4.01 16.65 1.66
CA ASP A 152 -2.97 17.34 0.89
C ASP A 152 -1.58 16.70 1.06
N CYS A 153 -1.56 15.36 1.06
CA CYS A 153 -0.32 14.62 1.26
C CYS A 153 0.59 14.79 0.04
N ALA A 154 1.76 15.38 0.28
CA ALA A 154 2.76 15.66 -0.75
C ALA A 154 3.62 14.41 -1.00
N ILE A 155 3.48 13.80 -2.18
CA ILE A 155 4.24 12.63 -2.60
C ILE A 155 5.18 13.02 -3.74
N PRO A 156 6.52 12.87 -3.58
CA PRO A 156 7.49 13.16 -4.63
C PRO A 156 7.25 12.31 -5.90
N GLN A 157 7.63 12.83 -7.07
CA GLN A 157 7.47 12.10 -8.33
C GLN A 157 8.27 10.79 -8.37
N GLU A 158 9.44 10.77 -7.77
CA GLU A 158 10.28 9.58 -7.65
C GLU A 158 9.64 8.45 -6.82
N ASN A 159 8.56 8.73 -6.10
CA ASN A 159 7.79 7.75 -5.34
C ASN A 159 6.65 7.10 -6.15
N VAL A 160 6.52 7.39 -7.44
CA VAL A 160 5.65 6.61 -8.32
C VAL A 160 6.23 5.20 -8.48
N LEU A 161 5.46 4.18 -8.15
CA LEU A 161 5.85 2.78 -8.34
C LEU A 161 5.37 2.30 -9.72
N GLY A 162 6.31 1.92 -10.58
CA GLY A 162 6.02 1.63 -11.98
C GLY A 162 5.80 2.91 -12.78
N GLU A 163 4.70 2.97 -13.54
CA GLU A 163 4.35 4.09 -14.42
C GLU A 163 3.03 4.75 -13.99
N VAL A 164 2.90 6.04 -14.27
CA VAL A 164 1.66 6.80 -14.04
C VAL A 164 0.52 6.17 -14.84
N ASN A 165 -0.64 6.05 -14.22
CA ASN A 165 -1.85 5.42 -14.78
C ASN A 165 -1.71 3.92 -15.12
N GLN A 166 -0.69 3.25 -14.61
CA GLN A 166 -0.48 1.81 -14.77
C GLN A 166 -0.60 1.04 -13.45
N GLY A 167 -1.28 1.60 -12.45
CA GLY A 167 -1.42 0.98 -11.13
C GLY A 167 -2.06 -0.40 -11.16
N VAL A 168 -3.00 -0.65 -12.08
CA VAL A 168 -3.59 -2.00 -12.25
C VAL A 168 -2.52 -3.02 -12.67
N ARG A 169 -1.59 -2.64 -13.56
CA ARG A 169 -0.48 -3.52 -13.96
C ARG A 169 0.48 -3.82 -12.80
N VAL A 170 0.70 -2.83 -11.94
CA VAL A 170 1.53 -3.00 -10.73
C VAL A 170 0.85 -3.95 -9.73
N LEU A 171 -0.48 -3.94 -9.66
CA LEU A 171 -1.26 -4.77 -8.76
C LEU A 171 -1.31 -6.25 -9.18
N MET A 172 -1.33 -6.52 -10.50
CA MET A 172 -1.50 -7.85 -11.10
C MET A 172 -0.19 -8.61 -11.26
#